data_08037a47a81da0cb181afe3d3b8383ce
#
_entry.id   08037a47a81da0cb181afe3d3b8383ce
#
_cell.length_a   1.000
_cell.length_b   1.000
_cell.length_c   1.000
_cell.angle_alpha   90.00
_cell.angle_beta   90.00
_cell.angle_gamma   90.00
#
_symmetry.space_group_name_H-M   'P 1'
#
loop_
_entity.id
_entity.type
_entity.pdbx_description
1 polymer ?
#
loop_
_entity_poly.entity_id
_entity_poly.type
_entity_poly.pdbx_seq_one_letter_code
_entity_poly.pdbx_strand_id
1 'polypeptide(L)'
;LPFNGSFDDFRHVLRHELVHVFQISKANEVYRTHPRKSKAHLPLWWTEGLAEYFSTEWNAEADMYMRDMVLSDRVPQMKHIDYLGGGILYKLGESIFHLLNERYGDEMIVRMYENLWQFSEFDDLFEYVYGISAEQFSLVWQNDLKKRYYPDLVNNDEMLISGITKVATKSFANIHPAAYRDPRTGQARVAFVSPRTGYMDIYSVRLDKGEKDRKKHVSGGRSAEYESFHPLRTRMDVNEKGILLFSSKFQEKDALFLYDLARNRKAGRYRFKGLVGISGPAWAPDGEHIVFSGLNVSGFSDLYLFNL
;
A
#
# COMPACT_ATOMS: atom_id res chain seq x y z
N LEU A 1 -4.90 6.86 -16.95
CA LEU A 1 -5.13 6.10 -15.71
C LEU A 1 -6.02 4.91 -16.03
N PRO A 2 -5.61 3.67 -15.78
CA PRO A 2 -6.44 2.51 -16.04
C PRO A 2 -7.59 2.45 -15.02
N PHE A 3 -8.82 2.29 -15.51
CA PHE A 3 -9.97 2.01 -14.66
C PHE A 3 -9.82 0.61 -14.05
N ASN A 4 -9.95 0.52 -12.72
CA ASN A 4 -9.70 -0.71 -11.96
C ASN A 4 -10.98 -1.48 -11.57
N GLY A 5 -12.15 -1.04 -12.05
CA GLY A 5 -13.45 -1.60 -11.69
C GLY A 5 -14.18 -0.87 -10.56
N SER A 6 -13.54 0.10 -9.91
CA SER A 6 -14.13 0.95 -8.88
C SER A 6 -14.24 2.39 -9.36
N PHE A 7 -15.46 2.93 -9.44
CA PHE A 7 -15.67 4.34 -9.76
C PHE A 7 -15.19 5.26 -8.63
N ASP A 8 -15.24 4.82 -7.39
CA ASP A 8 -14.76 5.61 -6.26
C ASP A 8 -13.24 5.75 -6.28
N ASP A 9 -12.51 4.66 -6.53
CA ASP A 9 -11.05 4.71 -6.72
C ASP A 9 -10.67 5.59 -7.92
N PHE A 10 -11.40 5.44 -9.03
CA PHE A 10 -11.14 6.24 -10.22
C PHE A 10 -11.39 7.73 -9.99
N ARG A 11 -12.46 8.08 -9.27
CA ARG A 11 -12.78 9.45 -8.86
C ARG A 11 -11.72 10.02 -7.92
N HIS A 12 -11.27 9.22 -6.95
CA HIS A 12 -10.19 9.58 -6.06
C HIS A 12 -8.93 9.94 -6.85
N VAL A 13 -8.48 9.06 -7.74
CA VAL A 13 -7.29 9.29 -8.57
C VAL A 13 -7.45 10.53 -9.45
N LEU A 14 -8.61 10.75 -10.08
CA LEU A 14 -8.85 11.97 -10.87
C LEU A 14 -8.77 13.25 -10.03
N ARG A 15 -9.31 13.24 -8.81
CA ARG A 15 -9.20 14.38 -7.89
C ARG A 15 -7.76 14.61 -7.46
N HIS A 16 -7.03 13.55 -7.17
CA HIS A 16 -5.62 13.59 -6.81
C HIS A 16 -4.79 14.27 -7.91
N GLU A 17 -4.92 13.82 -9.15
CA GLU A 17 -4.24 14.43 -10.29
C GLU A 17 -4.66 15.88 -10.53
N LEU A 18 -5.94 16.20 -10.29
CA LEU A 18 -6.42 17.57 -10.40
C LEU A 18 -5.77 18.49 -9.37
N VAL A 19 -5.52 18.03 -8.15
CA VAL A 19 -4.79 18.82 -7.14
C VAL A 19 -3.38 19.13 -7.63
N HIS A 20 -2.68 18.17 -8.25
CA HIS A 20 -1.37 18.44 -8.87
C HIS A 20 -1.44 19.52 -9.97
N VAL A 21 -2.49 19.55 -10.77
CA VAL A 21 -2.69 20.61 -11.74
C VAL A 21 -2.79 21.99 -11.06
N PHE A 22 -3.52 22.11 -9.95
CA PHE A 22 -3.59 23.36 -9.20
C PHE A 22 -2.26 23.72 -8.54
N GLN A 23 -1.56 22.78 -7.94
CA GLN A 23 -0.22 22.98 -7.36
C GLN A 23 0.76 23.53 -8.40
N ILE A 24 0.85 22.86 -9.55
CA ILE A 24 1.76 23.24 -10.65
C ILE A 24 1.36 24.59 -11.23
N SER A 25 0.05 24.83 -11.44
CA SER A 25 -0.46 26.09 -11.98
C SER A 25 -0.12 27.25 -11.07
N LYS A 26 -0.35 27.11 -9.75
CA LYS A 26 -0.04 28.13 -8.75
C LYS A 26 1.46 28.40 -8.64
N ALA A 27 2.28 27.37 -8.57
CA ALA A 27 3.73 27.52 -8.54
C ALA A 27 4.26 28.22 -9.79
N ASN A 28 3.77 27.84 -10.98
CA ASN A 28 4.17 28.47 -12.25
C ASN A 28 3.74 29.94 -12.34
N GLU A 29 2.56 30.28 -11.84
CA GLU A 29 2.10 31.67 -11.74
C GLU A 29 3.07 32.51 -10.89
N VAL A 30 3.41 32.01 -9.71
CA VAL A 30 4.32 32.69 -8.77
C VAL A 30 5.72 32.83 -9.37
N TYR A 31 6.27 31.77 -9.98
CA TYR A 31 7.59 31.82 -10.61
C TYR A 31 7.64 32.73 -11.85
N ARG A 32 6.55 32.83 -12.60
CA ARG A 32 6.45 33.74 -13.75
C ARG A 32 6.45 35.20 -13.31
N THR A 33 5.79 35.51 -12.21
CA THR A 33 5.74 36.88 -11.66
C THR A 33 7.02 37.28 -10.93
N HIS A 34 7.85 36.30 -10.52
CA HIS A 34 9.10 36.51 -9.79
C HIS A 34 10.31 35.78 -10.43
N PRO A 35 10.65 36.04 -11.73
CA PRO A 35 11.55 35.20 -12.50
C PRO A 35 13.02 35.21 -12.06
N ARG A 36 13.44 36.17 -11.22
CA ARG A 36 14.85 36.35 -10.79
C ARG A 36 15.13 35.88 -9.36
N LYS A 37 14.18 35.21 -8.73
CA LYS A 37 14.28 34.80 -7.33
C LYS A 37 14.56 33.30 -7.19
N SER A 38 14.99 32.90 -6.02
CA SER A 38 15.09 31.49 -5.63
C SER A 38 13.76 30.76 -5.80
N LYS A 39 13.85 29.44 -5.92
CA LYS A 39 12.67 28.58 -6.07
C LYS A 39 12.81 27.46 -5.05
N ALA A 40 12.06 27.53 -3.97
CA ALA A 40 12.00 26.43 -3.02
C ALA A 40 11.42 25.18 -3.70
N HIS A 41 12.10 24.05 -3.52
CA HIS A 41 11.59 22.75 -3.92
C HIS A 41 10.74 22.20 -2.78
N LEU A 42 9.46 21.95 -3.08
CA LEU A 42 8.58 21.26 -2.13
C LEU A 42 8.96 19.77 -2.11
N PRO A 43 9.09 19.15 -0.93
CA PRO A 43 9.38 17.72 -0.84
C PRO A 43 8.23 16.89 -1.41
N LEU A 44 8.52 15.66 -1.78
CA LEU A 44 7.55 14.77 -2.42
C LEU A 44 6.35 14.49 -1.48
N TRP A 45 6.62 14.27 -0.18
CA TRP A 45 5.56 14.07 0.80
C TRP A 45 4.60 15.28 0.92
N TRP A 46 5.08 16.50 0.66
CA TRP A 46 4.24 17.71 0.62
C TRP A 46 3.31 17.67 -0.60
N THR A 47 3.86 17.45 -1.79
CA THR A 47 3.08 17.46 -3.04
C THR A 47 2.06 16.33 -3.10
N GLU A 48 2.47 15.11 -2.77
CA GLU A 48 1.61 13.94 -2.79
C GLU A 48 0.63 13.91 -1.60
N GLY A 49 1.10 14.30 -0.42
CA GLY A 49 0.25 14.39 0.78
C GLY A 49 -0.85 15.43 0.64
N LEU A 50 -0.56 16.58 0.00
CA LEU A 50 -1.58 17.59 -0.29
C LEU A 50 -2.59 17.09 -1.31
N ALA A 51 -2.12 16.35 -2.33
CA ALA A 51 -3.02 15.77 -3.33
C ALA A 51 -3.94 14.72 -2.67
N GLU A 52 -3.44 13.94 -1.74
CA GLU A 52 -4.22 12.97 -0.97
C GLU A 52 -5.23 13.67 -0.06
N TYR A 53 -4.78 14.67 0.70
CA TYR A 53 -5.60 15.46 1.63
C TYR A 53 -6.84 16.11 0.96
N PHE A 54 -6.71 16.64 -0.25
CA PHE A 54 -7.82 17.25 -0.98
C PHE A 54 -8.62 16.28 -1.86
N SER A 55 -8.14 15.08 -2.11
CA SER A 55 -8.80 14.12 -3.00
C SER A 55 -9.67 13.09 -2.30
N THR A 56 -9.40 12.81 -1.03
CA THR A 56 -10.11 11.84 -0.21
C THR A 56 -10.35 12.37 1.20
N GLU A 57 -11.25 11.72 1.93
CA GLU A 57 -11.40 11.94 3.36
C GLU A 57 -10.49 10.96 4.12
N TRP A 58 -10.12 11.32 5.37
CA TRP A 58 -9.42 10.37 6.24
C TRP A 58 -10.22 9.10 6.40
N ASN A 59 -9.70 7.99 5.94
CA ASN A 59 -10.41 6.73 5.86
C ASN A 59 -9.75 5.63 6.72
N ALA A 60 -10.39 4.46 6.78
CA ALA A 60 -9.89 3.33 7.56
C ALA A 60 -8.51 2.83 7.11
N GLU A 61 -8.15 3.00 5.84
CA GLU A 61 -6.83 2.64 5.32
C GLU A 61 -5.75 3.58 5.86
N ALA A 62 -5.98 4.90 5.80
CA ALA A 62 -5.10 5.91 6.37
C ALA A 62 -4.91 5.68 7.88
N ASP A 63 -6.01 5.42 8.60
CA ASP A 63 -5.99 5.13 10.02
C ASP A 63 -5.18 3.85 10.35
N MET A 64 -5.35 2.80 9.56
CA MET A 64 -4.59 1.54 9.71
C MET A 64 -3.08 1.77 9.52
N TYR A 65 -2.67 2.51 8.48
CA TYR A 65 -1.26 2.81 8.25
C TYR A 65 -0.66 3.62 9.39
N MET A 66 -1.34 4.69 9.83
CA MET A 66 -0.83 5.53 10.92
C MET A 66 -0.77 4.77 12.23
N ARG A 67 -1.81 4.01 12.56
CA ARG A 67 -1.84 3.17 13.76
C ARG A 67 -0.66 2.18 13.78
N ASP A 68 -0.44 1.42 12.70
CA ASP A 68 0.67 0.47 12.61
C ASP A 68 2.03 1.17 12.77
N MET A 69 2.23 2.31 12.11
CA MET A 69 3.46 3.09 12.22
C MET A 69 3.73 3.57 13.65
N VAL A 70 2.71 4.11 14.32
CA VAL A 70 2.82 4.62 15.70
C VAL A 70 3.06 3.49 16.70
N LEU A 71 2.24 2.44 16.64
CA LEU A 71 2.33 1.31 17.57
C LEU A 71 3.60 0.48 17.38
N SER A 72 4.23 0.54 16.21
CA SER A 72 5.52 -0.08 15.91
C SER A 72 6.72 0.83 16.12
N ASP A 73 6.52 2.07 16.62
CA ASP A 73 7.53 3.13 16.79
C ASP A 73 8.35 3.38 15.51
N ARG A 74 7.65 3.47 14.37
CA ARG A 74 8.25 3.63 13.02
C ARG A 74 7.88 4.94 12.34
N VAL A 75 7.23 5.89 13.04
CA VAL A 75 6.90 7.20 12.48
C VAL A 75 8.19 7.99 12.24
N PRO A 76 8.52 8.33 10.99
CA PRO A 76 9.76 9.03 10.68
C PRO A 76 9.71 10.50 11.09
N GLN A 77 10.84 11.18 11.07
CA GLN A 77 10.86 12.63 11.00
C GLN A 77 10.41 13.10 9.61
N MET A 78 9.79 14.27 9.50
CA MET A 78 9.25 14.80 8.21
C MET A 78 10.31 14.80 7.09
N LYS A 79 11.54 15.19 7.38
CA LYS A 79 12.67 15.20 6.42
C LYS A 79 13.05 13.82 5.86
N HIS A 80 12.57 12.74 6.45
CA HIS A 80 12.88 11.38 6.03
C HIS A 80 11.73 10.68 5.32
N ILE A 81 10.56 11.33 5.19
CA ILE A 81 9.38 10.73 4.59
C ILE A 81 9.62 10.36 3.12
N ASP A 82 10.31 11.22 2.37
CA ASP A 82 10.59 11.00 0.94
C ASP A 82 11.41 9.73 0.65
N TYR A 83 12.17 9.24 1.64
CA TYR A 83 12.93 7.99 1.50
C TYR A 83 12.08 6.72 1.60
N LEU A 84 10.85 6.82 2.09
CA LEU A 84 10.00 5.63 2.28
C LEU A 84 9.36 5.16 0.99
N GLY A 85 8.92 6.07 0.13
CA GLY A 85 8.24 5.77 -1.13
C GLY A 85 6.88 5.07 -0.96
N GLY A 86 6.20 4.84 -2.08
CA GLY A 86 4.92 4.11 -2.12
C GLY A 86 3.78 4.79 -1.36
N GLY A 87 2.66 4.08 -1.18
CA GLY A 87 1.43 4.61 -0.56
C GLY A 87 1.60 5.14 0.85
N ILE A 88 2.62 4.70 1.59
CA ILE A 88 2.87 5.17 2.96
C ILE A 88 3.32 6.64 3.00
N LEU A 89 4.08 7.10 2.00
CA LEU A 89 4.48 8.50 1.86
C LEU A 89 3.25 9.41 1.73
N TYR A 90 2.27 9.00 0.94
CA TYR A 90 1.01 9.72 0.72
C TYR A 90 0.24 9.88 2.03
N LYS A 91 0.07 8.80 2.78
CA LYS A 91 -0.68 8.79 4.04
C LYS A 91 0.02 9.52 5.18
N LEU A 92 1.36 9.48 5.22
CA LEU A 92 2.13 10.32 6.14
C LEU A 92 1.95 11.79 5.82
N GLY A 93 2.06 12.18 4.55
CA GLY A 93 1.81 13.55 4.08
C GLY A 93 0.39 14.01 4.40
N GLU A 94 -0.63 13.20 4.07
CA GLU A 94 -2.03 13.48 4.40
C GLU A 94 -2.23 13.75 5.90
N SER A 95 -1.63 12.92 6.77
CA SER A 95 -1.73 13.10 8.22
C SER A 95 -1.11 14.41 8.73
N ILE A 96 -0.03 14.87 8.09
CA ILE A 96 0.60 16.15 8.38
C ILE A 96 -0.34 17.30 8.00
N PHE A 97 -0.98 17.24 6.82
CA PHE A 97 -1.92 18.26 6.37
C PHE A 97 -3.16 18.35 7.25
N HIS A 98 -3.68 17.24 7.75
CA HIS A 98 -4.76 17.28 8.75
C HIS A 98 -4.36 18.06 10.00
N LEU A 99 -3.16 17.83 10.53
CA LEU A 99 -2.68 18.57 11.71
C LEU A 99 -2.36 20.05 11.40
N LEU A 100 -1.81 20.32 10.20
CA LEU A 100 -1.55 21.70 9.75
C LEU A 100 -2.85 22.49 9.62
N ASN A 101 -3.90 21.91 9.01
CA ASN A 101 -5.20 22.54 8.90
C ASN A 101 -5.85 22.76 10.26
N GLU A 102 -5.84 21.75 11.14
CA GLU A 102 -6.41 21.86 12.48
C GLU A 102 -5.79 23.01 13.28
N ARG A 103 -4.49 23.28 13.11
CA ARG A 103 -3.75 24.28 13.88
C ARG A 103 -3.70 25.64 13.25
N TYR A 104 -3.63 25.71 11.93
CA TYR A 104 -3.29 26.95 11.22
C TYR A 104 -4.28 27.33 10.12
N GLY A 105 -5.18 26.41 9.72
CA GLY A 105 -6.12 26.61 8.61
C GLY A 105 -5.52 26.35 7.23
N ASP A 106 -6.39 26.09 6.25
CA ASP A 106 -5.99 25.78 4.87
C ASP A 106 -5.39 27.00 4.13
N GLU A 107 -5.69 28.20 4.55
CA GLU A 107 -5.12 29.43 3.98
C GLU A 107 -3.59 29.49 4.10
N MET A 108 -3.00 28.82 5.09
CA MET A 108 -1.55 28.76 5.24
C MET A 108 -0.89 27.89 4.16
N ILE A 109 -1.61 26.92 3.62
CA ILE A 109 -1.16 26.14 2.44
C ILE A 109 -1.03 27.06 1.22
N VAL A 110 -2.00 27.95 1.02
CA VAL A 110 -1.94 28.95 -0.07
C VAL A 110 -0.73 29.86 0.10
N ARG A 111 -0.48 30.33 1.35
CA ARG A 111 0.70 31.17 1.66
C ARG A 111 2.02 30.46 1.38
N MET A 112 2.12 29.15 1.58
CA MET A 112 3.31 28.39 1.18
C MET A 112 3.60 28.58 -0.30
N TYR A 113 2.59 28.39 -1.16
CA TYR A 113 2.76 28.56 -2.62
C TYR A 113 3.04 30.01 -3.02
N GLU A 114 2.40 30.99 -2.40
CA GLU A 114 2.59 32.41 -2.70
C GLU A 114 4.00 32.91 -2.35
N ASN A 115 4.68 32.26 -1.43
CA ASN A 115 6.01 32.65 -0.98
C ASN A 115 7.16 31.76 -1.50
N LEU A 116 6.89 30.78 -2.39
CA LEU A 116 7.89 29.90 -3.00
C LEU A 116 9.09 30.65 -3.62
N TRP A 117 8.86 31.84 -4.14
CA TRP A 117 9.85 32.64 -4.82
C TRP A 117 10.86 33.33 -3.86
N GLN A 118 10.57 33.40 -2.57
CA GLN A 118 11.37 34.11 -1.58
C GLN A 118 12.49 33.25 -1.00
N PHE A 119 12.32 31.94 -1.00
CA PHE A 119 13.19 31.00 -0.33
C PHE A 119 13.80 29.98 -1.34
N SER A 120 14.97 29.42 -0.99
CA SER A 120 15.59 28.30 -1.73
C SER A 120 15.31 26.96 -1.06
N GLU A 121 15.11 26.97 0.26
CA GLU A 121 14.92 25.76 1.05
C GLU A 121 13.49 25.68 1.58
N PHE A 122 12.95 24.46 1.64
CA PHE A 122 11.62 24.20 2.16
C PHE A 122 11.50 24.57 3.65
N ASP A 123 12.51 24.25 4.44
CA ASP A 123 12.49 24.46 5.88
C ASP A 123 12.38 25.95 6.24
N ASP A 124 13.11 26.82 5.52
CA ASP A 124 13.05 28.26 5.70
C ASP A 124 11.67 28.83 5.33
N LEU A 125 11.09 28.34 4.22
CA LEU A 125 9.76 28.70 3.79
C LEU A 125 8.70 28.24 4.79
N PHE A 126 8.83 27.02 5.29
CA PHE A 126 7.91 26.44 6.26
C PHE A 126 7.91 27.25 7.57
N GLU A 127 9.11 27.57 8.08
CA GLU A 127 9.24 28.37 9.29
C GLU A 127 8.68 29.80 9.10
N TYR A 128 8.92 30.41 7.95
CA TYR A 128 8.35 31.73 7.64
C TYR A 128 6.81 31.73 7.65
N VAL A 129 6.19 30.71 7.11
CA VAL A 129 4.73 30.63 6.97
C VAL A 129 4.06 30.18 8.26
N TYR A 130 4.59 29.16 8.93
CA TYR A 130 3.95 28.57 10.11
C TYR A 130 4.49 29.07 11.44
N GLY A 131 5.58 29.84 11.44
CA GLY A 131 6.21 30.37 12.67
C GLY A 131 6.87 29.32 13.56
N ILE A 132 7.12 28.12 13.00
CA ILE A 132 7.78 27.00 13.66
C ILE A 132 8.64 26.26 12.63
N SER A 133 9.85 25.82 13.01
CA SER A 133 10.67 25.05 12.09
C SER A 133 10.04 23.69 11.74
N ALA A 134 10.33 23.17 10.52
CA ALA A 134 9.82 21.87 10.09
C ALA A 134 10.28 20.73 11.04
N GLU A 135 11.48 20.84 11.63
CA GLU A 135 11.97 19.89 12.62
C GLU A 135 11.15 19.92 13.92
N GLN A 136 10.87 21.09 14.44
CA GLN A 136 10.03 21.24 15.64
C GLN A 136 8.60 20.79 15.38
N PHE A 137 8.02 21.13 14.21
CA PHE A 137 6.69 20.68 13.84
C PHE A 137 6.64 19.15 13.67
N SER A 138 7.70 18.52 13.16
CA SER A 138 7.82 17.08 13.08
C SER A 138 7.64 16.39 14.46
N LEU A 139 8.24 16.96 15.51
CA LEU A 139 8.05 16.46 16.88
C LEU A 139 6.62 16.66 17.39
N VAL A 140 6.01 17.81 17.05
CA VAL A 140 4.61 18.10 17.39
C VAL A 140 3.68 17.08 16.72
N TRP A 141 3.85 16.82 15.43
CA TRP A 141 3.09 15.83 14.66
C TRP A 141 3.26 14.41 15.20
N GLN A 142 4.50 13.96 15.45
CA GLN A 142 4.75 12.66 16.05
C GLN A 142 4.09 12.50 17.42
N ASN A 143 4.12 13.55 18.24
CA ASN A 143 3.46 13.55 19.55
C ASN A 143 1.93 13.53 19.44
N ASP A 144 1.36 14.22 18.48
CA ASP A 144 -0.06 14.20 18.19
C ASP A 144 -0.54 12.81 17.79
N LEU A 145 0.18 12.15 16.87
CA LEU A 145 -0.09 10.77 16.50
C LEU A 145 0.00 9.81 17.70
N LYS A 146 1.01 9.99 18.57
CA LYS A 146 1.13 9.19 19.80
C LYS A 146 -0.06 9.38 20.74
N LYS A 147 -0.53 10.61 20.93
CA LYS A 147 -1.73 10.87 21.73
C LYS A 147 -2.97 10.20 21.17
N ARG A 148 -3.09 10.13 19.84
CA ARG A 148 -4.23 9.49 19.18
C ARG A 148 -4.22 7.98 19.32
N TYR A 149 -3.09 7.30 19.15
CA TYR A 149 -3.01 5.84 19.00
C TYR A 149 -2.45 5.08 20.22
N TYR A 150 -1.69 5.72 21.11
CA TYR A 150 -1.18 5.04 22.32
C TYR A 150 -2.26 4.56 23.29
N PRO A 151 -3.43 5.20 23.42
CA PRO A 151 -4.50 4.61 24.22
C PRO A 151 -4.90 3.19 23.78
N ASP A 152 -4.75 2.87 22.51
CA ASP A 152 -5.01 1.51 21.99
C ASP A 152 -4.00 0.48 22.53
N LEU A 153 -2.74 0.89 22.77
CA LEU A 153 -1.72 0.04 23.40
C LEU A 153 -2.08 -0.26 24.86
N VAL A 154 -2.41 0.78 25.61
CA VAL A 154 -2.69 0.65 27.06
C VAL A 154 -3.92 -0.22 27.31
N ASN A 155 -4.93 -0.12 26.43
CA ASN A 155 -6.18 -0.87 26.57
C ASN A 155 -6.08 -2.32 26.03
N ASN A 156 -5.03 -2.67 25.28
CA ASN A 156 -4.89 -3.98 24.61
C ASN A 156 -3.57 -4.69 24.94
N ASP A 157 -2.91 -4.34 26.03
CA ASP A 157 -1.56 -4.81 26.41
C ASP A 157 -1.42 -6.34 26.42
N GLU A 158 -2.43 -7.07 26.88
CA GLU A 158 -2.38 -8.54 26.93
C GLU A 158 -2.39 -9.19 25.53
N MET A 159 -3.06 -8.59 24.54
CA MET A 159 -3.11 -9.13 23.17
C MET A 159 -1.80 -8.91 22.39
N LEU A 160 -1.10 -7.80 22.61
CA LEU A 160 0.15 -7.48 21.93
C LEU A 160 1.35 -8.27 22.44
N ILE A 161 1.34 -8.65 23.70
CA ILE A 161 2.47 -9.33 24.36
C ILE A 161 2.33 -10.85 24.36
N SER A 162 1.12 -11.41 24.51
CA SER A 162 0.92 -12.81 24.82
C SER A 162 0.53 -13.74 23.67
N GLY A 163 0.10 -13.24 22.52
CA GLY A 163 -0.48 -14.07 21.46
C GLY A 163 0.17 -13.97 20.08
N ILE A 164 1.14 -13.06 19.86
CA ILE A 164 1.68 -12.77 18.54
C ILE A 164 3.10 -13.32 18.37
N THR A 165 3.29 -14.18 17.38
CA THR A 165 4.62 -14.66 16.98
C THR A 165 4.94 -14.24 15.57
N LYS A 166 6.08 -13.58 15.36
CA LYS A 166 6.56 -13.20 14.03
C LYS A 166 7.11 -14.44 13.31
N VAL A 167 6.45 -14.89 12.24
CA VAL A 167 6.86 -16.08 11.47
C VAL A 167 7.68 -15.75 10.22
N ALA A 168 7.54 -14.53 9.67
CA ALA A 168 8.31 -14.04 8.52
C ALA A 168 8.73 -12.59 8.75
N THR A 169 10.05 -12.32 8.77
CA THR A 169 10.58 -11.01 9.22
C THR A 169 11.62 -10.39 8.29
N LYS A 170 12.21 -11.15 7.37
CA LYS A 170 13.33 -10.69 6.54
C LYS A 170 12.87 -10.05 5.22
N SER A 171 11.99 -9.07 5.31
CA SER A 171 11.58 -8.25 4.18
C SER A 171 10.84 -7.02 4.71
N PHE A 172 10.79 -5.98 3.91
CA PHE A 172 10.01 -4.79 4.24
C PHE A 172 8.49 -5.07 4.22
N ALA A 173 8.04 -6.06 3.43
CA ALA A 173 6.65 -6.50 3.39
C ALA A 173 6.54 -8.03 3.26
N ASN A 174 5.60 -8.64 3.99
CA ASN A 174 5.14 -10.01 3.82
C ASN A 174 3.61 -9.96 3.88
N ILE A 175 2.96 -10.13 2.75
CA ILE A 175 1.53 -9.85 2.55
C ILE A 175 0.78 -11.05 1.98
N HIS A 176 -0.55 -11.00 2.03
CA HIS A 176 -1.46 -12.04 1.53
C HIS A 176 -1.19 -13.42 2.12
N PRO A 177 -1.22 -13.56 3.45
CA PRO A 177 -0.99 -14.86 4.07
C PRO A 177 -2.12 -15.83 3.73
N ALA A 178 -1.74 -17.06 3.34
CA ALA A 178 -2.65 -18.19 3.16
C ALA A 178 -2.13 -19.36 4.00
N ALA A 179 -2.84 -19.68 5.07
CA ALA A 179 -2.47 -20.78 5.98
C ALA A 179 -2.91 -22.13 5.41
N TYR A 180 -2.08 -23.14 5.58
CA TYR A 180 -2.39 -24.51 5.12
C TYR A 180 -1.66 -25.57 5.94
N ARG A 181 -2.12 -26.81 5.83
CA ARG A 181 -1.37 -27.98 6.27
C ARG A 181 -0.69 -28.63 5.08
N ASP A 182 0.62 -28.85 5.18
CA ASP A 182 1.36 -29.57 4.14
C ASP A 182 0.82 -31.01 4.05
N PRO A 183 0.23 -31.44 2.92
CA PRO A 183 -0.44 -32.74 2.82
C PRO A 183 0.51 -33.93 2.96
N ARG A 184 1.82 -33.74 2.81
CA ARG A 184 2.82 -34.81 2.96
C ARG A 184 3.30 -34.96 4.40
N THR A 185 3.36 -33.89 5.15
CA THR A 185 3.98 -33.87 6.49
C THR A 185 3.01 -33.54 7.61
N GLY A 186 1.80 -33.07 7.31
CA GLY A 186 0.81 -32.59 8.27
C GLY A 186 1.19 -31.27 8.95
N GLN A 187 2.32 -30.69 8.60
CA GLN A 187 2.86 -29.48 9.28
C GLN A 187 2.09 -28.22 8.86
N ALA A 188 1.81 -27.38 9.85
CA ALA A 188 1.19 -26.08 9.63
C ALA A 188 2.19 -25.10 8.99
N ARG A 189 1.80 -24.53 7.88
CA ARG A 189 2.57 -23.57 7.07
C ARG A 189 1.73 -22.37 6.68
N VAL A 190 2.38 -21.28 6.32
CA VAL A 190 1.74 -20.11 5.70
C VAL A 190 2.48 -19.80 4.39
N ALA A 191 1.73 -19.66 3.29
CA ALA A 191 2.20 -19.08 2.05
C ALA A 191 1.97 -17.57 2.08
N PHE A 192 2.87 -16.78 1.48
CA PHE A 192 2.78 -15.31 1.44
C PHE A 192 3.56 -14.73 0.27
N VAL A 193 3.22 -13.52 -0.13
CA VAL A 193 3.96 -12.73 -1.12
C VAL A 193 4.98 -11.84 -0.41
N SER A 194 6.19 -11.75 -0.97
CA SER A 194 7.25 -10.91 -0.38
C SER A 194 8.21 -10.35 -1.44
N PRO A 195 8.58 -9.05 -1.37
CA PRO A 195 9.49 -8.39 -2.32
C PRO A 195 10.98 -8.52 -1.95
N ARG A 196 11.35 -9.48 -1.13
CA ARG A 196 12.71 -9.65 -0.58
C ARG A 196 13.85 -9.83 -1.60
N THR A 197 13.51 -10.07 -2.85
CA THR A 197 14.48 -10.18 -3.96
C THR A 197 14.41 -8.99 -4.93
N GLY A 198 13.70 -7.92 -4.57
CA GLY A 198 13.36 -6.80 -5.44
C GLY A 198 12.13 -7.04 -6.32
N TYR A 199 11.57 -8.26 -6.31
CA TYR A 199 10.36 -8.65 -7.04
C TYR A 199 9.39 -9.33 -6.08
N MET A 200 8.09 -9.22 -6.36
CA MET A 200 7.06 -9.92 -5.60
C MET A 200 7.13 -11.42 -5.92
N ASP A 201 7.68 -12.19 -5.00
CA ASP A 201 7.78 -13.65 -5.10
C ASP A 201 6.83 -14.31 -4.09
N ILE A 202 6.40 -15.53 -4.33
CA ILE A 202 5.61 -16.33 -3.38
C ILE A 202 6.52 -17.30 -2.63
N TYR A 203 6.41 -17.24 -1.31
CA TYR A 203 7.13 -18.09 -0.37
C TYR A 203 6.19 -18.85 0.55
N SER A 204 6.69 -19.85 1.25
CA SER A 204 6.06 -20.41 2.44
C SER A 204 7.07 -20.62 3.56
N VAL A 205 6.57 -20.59 4.79
CA VAL A 205 7.32 -20.98 6.01
C VAL A 205 6.47 -21.90 6.87
N ARG A 206 7.12 -22.74 7.67
CA ARG A 206 6.45 -23.45 8.76
C ARG A 206 6.19 -22.50 9.91
N LEU A 207 5.04 -22.65 10.58
CA LEU A 207 4.68 -21.76 11.69
C LEU A 207 5.60 -21.91 12.89
N ASP A 208 6.10 -23.11 13.15
CA ASP A 208 7.00 -23.42 14.29
C ASP A 208 8.49 -23.09 14.03
N LYS A 209 8.90 -22.93 12.77
CA LYS A 209 10.31 -22.65 12.40
C LYS A 209 10.52 -21.29 11.73
N GLY A 210 9.47 -20.66 11.22
CA GLY A 210 9.52 -19.36 10.57
C GLY A 210 10.54 -19.30 9.42
N GLU A 211 11.32 -18.24 9.38
CA GLU A 211 12.32 -17.97 8.34
C GLU A 211 13.38 -19.08 8.16
N LYS A 212 13.63 -19.90 9.16
CA LYS A 212 14.59 -21.02 9.08
C LYS A 212 14.11 -22.13 8.12
N ASP A 213 12.81 -22.23 7.87
CA ASP A 213 12.21 -23.22 6.94
C ASP A 213 11.53 -22.53 5.75
N ARG A 214 12.03 -21.38 5.32
CA ARG A 214 11.48 -20.67 4.18
C ARG A 214 11.73 -21.43 2.88
N LYS A 215 10.66 -21.59 2.09
CA LYS A 215 10.70 -22.14 0.73
C LYS A 215 10.17 -21.10 -0.26
N LYS A 216 10.86 -20.94 -1.38
CA LYS A 216 10.39 -20.15 -2.51
C LYS A 216 9.62 -21.05 -3.49
N HIS A 217 8.47 -20.60 -3.94
CA HIS A 217 7.59 -21.33 -4.83
C HIS A 217 7.49 -20.67 -6.22
N VAL A 218 7.15 -19.38 -6.26
CA VAL A 218 6.93 -18.67 -7.52
C VAL A 218 7.79 -17.42 -7.55
N SER A 219 8.41 -17.17 -8.71
CA SER A 219 9.17 -15.95 -8.99
C SER A 219 8.32 -15.02 -9.86
N GLY A 220 7.87 -13.89 -9.30
CA GLY A 220 7.07 -12.92 -10.03
C GLY A 220 7.91 -11.84 -10.73
N GLY A 221 7.33 -11.17 -11.73
CA GLY A 221 7.93 -10.05 -12.42
C GLY A 221 9.16 -10.34 -13.27
N ARG A 222 9.48 -11.64 -13.48
CA ARG A 222 10.69 -12.07 -14.24
C ARG A 222 10.38 -12.88 -15.48
N SER A 223 9.12 -13.19 -15.72
CA SER A 223 8.67 -13.96 -16.88
C SER A 223 7.30 -13.50 -17.33
N ALA A 224 6.97 -13.75 -18.60
CA ALA A 224 5.63 -13.50 -19.13
C ALA A 224 4.55 -14.40 -18.47
N GLU A 225 4.93 -15.38 -17.66
CA GLU A 225 3.96 -16.23 -16.97
C GLU A 225 3.42 -15.61 -15.68
N TYR A 226 4.25 -14.86 -14.96
CA TYR A 226 3.91 -14.21 -13.68
C TYR A 226 4.37 -12.76 -13.71
N GLU A 227 3.70 -11.94 -14.53
CA GLU A 227 4.11 -10.55 -14.76
C GLU A 227 3.81 -9.67 -13.53
N SER A 228 2.66 -9.89 -12.87
CA SER A 228 2.27 -9.15 -11.67
C SER A 228 1.27 -9.94 -10.85
N PHE A 229 1.48 -10.00 -9.53
CA PHE A 229 0.52 -10.60 -8.58
C PHE A 229 -0.52 -9.61 -8.06
N HIS A 230 -0.53 -8.37 -8.54
CA HIS A 230 -1.42 -7.30 -8.06
C HIS A 230 -1.47 -7.20 -6.52
N PRO A 231 -0.33 -6.97 -5.85
CA PRO A 231 -0.20 -7.17 -4.40
C PRO A 231 -1.08 -6.25 -3.55
N LEU A 232 -1.66 -5.21 -4.13
CA LEU A 232 -2.58 -4.31 -3.42
C LEU A 232 -4.07 -4.66 -3.63
N ARG A 233 -4.39 -5.62 -4.51
CA ARG A 233 -5.78 -5.84 -4.96
C ARG A 233 -6.27 -7.27 -4.84
N THR A 234 -5.37 -8.24 -4.72
CA THR A 234 -5.77 -9.65 -4.73
C THR A 234 -5.18 -10.39 -3.56
N ARG A 235 -5.76 -11.53 -3.25
CA ARG A 235 -5.32 -12.44 -2.20
C ARG A 235 -4.98 -13.80 -2.80
N MET A 236 -4.40 -14.66 -1.99
CA MET A 236 -4.16 -16.06 -2.31
C MET A 236 -4.94 -16.95 -1.37
N ASP A 237 -5.21 -18.15 -1.79
CA ASP A 237 -5.84 -19.18 -0.97
C ASP A 237 -5.19 -20.55 -1.20
N VAL A 238 -5.29 -21.47 -0.24
CA VAL A 238 -4.73 -22.81 -0.35
C VAL A 238 -5.78 -23.82 0.13
N ASN A 239 -6.09 -24.81 -0.70
CA ASN A 239 -7.02 -25.86 -0.33
C ASN A 239 -6.35 -26.98 0.52
N GLU A 240 -7.14 -27.92 1.01
CA GLU A 240 -6.67 -29.06 1.84
C GLU A 240 -5.65 -29.97 1.12
N LYS A 241 -5.67 -29.99 -0.22
CA LYS A 241 -4.71 -30.74 -1.04
C LYS A 241 -3.35 -30.01 -1.18
N GLY A 242 -3.19 -28.82 -0.57
CA GLY A 242 -1.99 -28.00 -0.65
C GLY A 242 -1.82 -27.32 -2.01
N ILE A 243 -2.91 -27.09 -2.73
CA ILE A 243 -2.91 -26.37 -4.01
C ILE A 243 -3.14 -24.89 -3.72
N LEU A 244 -2.14 -24.08 -3.97
CA LEU A 244 -2.20 -22.62 -3.90
C LEU A 244 -2.95 -22.09 -5.12
N LEU A 245 -3.91 -21.22 -4.86
CA LEU A 245 -4.69 -20.47 -5.82
C LEU A 245 -4.31 -18.98 -5.74
N PHE A 246 -3.99 -18.37 -6.87
CA PHE A 246 -3.71 -16.95 -6.96
C PHE A 246 -4.00 -16.42 -8.37
N SER A 247 -4.19 -15.11 -8.51
CA SER A 247 -4.24 -14.45 -9.80
C SER A 247 -2.90 -13.79 -10.12
N SER A 248 -2.56 -13.76 -11.39
CA SER A 248 -1.40 -13.02 -11.90
C SER A 248 -1.69 -12.50 -13.30
N LYS A 249 -1.12 -11.35 -13.62
CA LYS A 249 -1.09 -10.88 -15.00
C LYS A 249 -0.27 -11.85 -15.83
N PHE A 250 -0.87 -12.30 -16.92
CA PHE A 250 -0.28 -13.18 -17.93
C PHE A 250 -0.58 -12.62 -19.32
N GLN A 251 0.45 -12.18 -20.02
CA GLN A 251 0.30 -11.39 -21.24
C GLN A 251 -0.53 -10.13 -20.92
N GLU A 252 -1.53 -9.76 -21.64
CA GLU A 252 -2.29 -8.51 -21.44
C GLU A 252 -3.42 -8.60 -20.40
N LYS A 253 -3.71 -9.79 -19.87
CA LYS A 253 -4.88 -10.06 -19.00
C LYS A 253 -4.52 -10.91 -17.81
N ASP A 254 -5.39 -10.92 -16.81
CA ASP A 254 -5.20 -11.81 -15.68
C ASP A 254 -5.58 -13.26 -16.01
N ALA A 255 -4.92 -14.17 -15.30
CA ALA A 255 -5.24 -15.58 -15.27
C ALA A 255 -5.26 -16.09 -13.82
N LEU A 256 -6.08 -17.11 -13.54
CA LEU A 256 -5.97 -17.89 -12.32
C LEU A 256 -4.87 -18.93 -12.47
N PHE A 257 -4.06 -19.09 -11.44
CA PHE A 257 -3.00 -20.06 -11.35
C PHE A 257 -3.23 -21.02 -10.20
N LEU A 258 -2.98 -22.29 -10.45
CA LEU A 258 -2.90 -23.34 -9.44
C LEU A 258 -1.46 -23.79 -9.32
N TYR A 259 -0.97 -23.90 -8.08
CA TYR A 259 0.40 -24.29 -7.79
C TYR A 259 0.46 -25.33 -6.67
N ASP A 260 1.01 -26.50 -6.94
CA ASP A 260 1.20 -27.57 -5.95
C ASP A 260 2.40 -27.20 -5.06
N LEU A 261 2.12 -26.76 -3.85
CA LEU A 261 3.14 -26.34 -2.89
C LEU A 261 4.01 -27.50 -2.41
N ALA A 262 3.45 -28.70 -2.34
CA ALA A 262 4.16 -29.90 -1.89
C ALA A 262 5.13 -30.42 -2.96
N ARG A 263 4.72 -30.36 -4.25
CA ARG A 263 5.57 -30.75 -5.38
C ARG A 263 6.40 -29.59 -5.94
N ASN A 264 6.14 -28.38 -5.48
CA ASN A 264 6.78 -27.16 -5.92
C ASN A 264 6.71 -26.94 -7.45
N ARG A 265 5.50 -27.12 -8.02
CA ARG A 265 5.27 -26.98 -9.45
C ARG A 265 3.90 -26.40 -9.78
N LYS A 266 3.79 -25.77 -10.93
CA LYS A 266 2.50 -25.34 -11.48
C LYS A 266 1.58 -26.55 -11.68
N ALA A 267 0.32 -26.43 -11.24
CA ALA A 267 -0.73 -27.43 -11.38
C ALA A 267 -1.76 -27.06 -12.45
N GLY A 268 -1.98 -25.75 -12.69
CA GLY A 268 -2.93 -25.29 -13.69
C GLY A 268 -2.81 -23.80 -13.96
N ARG A 269 -3.41 -23.38 -15.10
CA ARG A 269 -3.61 -21.97 -15.47
C ARG A 269 -4.91 -21.84 -16.26
N TYR A 270 -5.76 -20.90 -15.87
CA TYR A 270 -7.07 -20.70 -16.48
C TYR A 270 -7.27 -19.24 -16.89
N ARG A 271 -7.73 -19.03 -18.11
CA ARG A 271 -8.10 -17.71 -18.65
C ARG A 271 -9.57 -17.75 -19.02
N PHE A 272 -10.26 -16.64 -18.79
CA PHE A 272 -11.70 -16.55 -19.03
C PHE A 272 -11.99 -15.55 -20.16
N LYS A 273 -12.79 -15.98 -21.14
CA LYS A 273 -13.17 -15.12 -22.25
C LYS A 273 -13.99 -13.92 -21.73
N GLY A 274 -13.63 -12.75 -22.17
CA GLY A 274 -14.33 -11.50 -21.79
C GLY A 274 -13.83 -10.87 -20.48
N LEU A 275 -13.01 -11.56 -19.67
CA LEU A 275 -12.40 -10.98 -18.48
C LEU A 275 -11.01 -10.41 -18.79
N VAL A 276 -10.71 -9.27 -18.17
CA VAL A 276 -9.40 -8.60 -18.25
C VAL A 276 -8.71 -8.56 -16.88
N GLY A 277 -9.45 -8.58 -15.78
CA GLY A 277 -8.94 -8.59 -14.42
C GLY A 277 -9.58 -9.71 -13.58
N ILE A 278 -8.81 -10.25 -12.64
CA ILE A 278 -9.25 -11.27 -11.68
C ILE A 278 -8.71 -10.89 -10.30
N SER A 279 -9.58 -10.84 -9.30
CA SER A 279 -9.19 -10.52 -7.93
C SER A 279 -9.91 -11.40 -6.90
N GLY A 280 -9.30 -11.51 -5.71
CA GLY A 280 -9.86 -12.19 -4.55
C GLY A 280 -10.24 -13.66 -4.79
N PRO A 281 -9.44 -14.49 -5.50
CA PRO A 281 -9.80 -15.89 -5.72
C PRO A 281 -9.79 -16.66 -4.39
N ALA A 282 -10.81 -17.46 -4.18
CA ALA A 282 -10.97 -18.32 -3.01
C ALA A 282 -11.44 -19.72 -3.40
N TRP A 283 -10.93 -20.73 -2.71
CA TRP A 283 -11.44 -22.09 -2.81
C TRP A 283 -12.77 -22.22 -2.08
N ALA A 284 -13.72 -22.90 -2.71
CA ALA A 284 -14.84 -23.43 -1.96
C ALA A 284 -14.39 -24.58 -1.02
N PRO A 285 -15.12 -24.85 0.06
CA PRO A 285 -14.75 -25.91 1.01
C PRO A 285 -14.61 -27.32 0.41
N ASP A 286 -15.26 -27.58 -0.73
CA ASP A 286 -15.15 -28.85 -1.46
C ASP A 286 -13.79 -29.03 -2.17
N GLY A 287 -13.02 -27.94 -2.33
CA GLY A 287 -11.72 -27.97 -3.02
C GLY A 287 -11.80 -28.22 -4.53
N GLU A 288 -12.99 -28.09 -5.13
CA GLU A 288 -13.26 -28.32 -6.57
C GLU A 288 -13.80 -27.06 -7.24
N HIS A 289 -14.48 -26.20 -6.48
CA HIS A 289 -14.98 -24.93 -6.98
C HIS A 289 -14.10 -23.76 -6.53
N ILE A 290 -14.03 -22.76 -7.38
CA ILE A 290 -13.30 -21.50 -7.13
C ILE A 290 -14.27 -20.35 -7.35
N VAL A 291 -14.32 -19.41 -6.39
CA VAL A 291 -15.05 -18.14 -6.53
C VAL A 291 -14.04 -17.02 -6.68
N PHE A 292 -14.29 -16.06 -7.54
CA PHE A 292 -13.44 -14.88 -7.73
C PHE A 292 -14.25 -13.70 -8.26
N SER A 293 -13.74 -12.50 -8.07
CA SER A 293 -14.24 -11.30 -8.75
C SER A 293 -13.56 -11.15 -10.10
N GLY A 294 -14.34 -11.00 -11.16
CA GLY A 294 -13.87 -10.85 -12.54
C GLY A 294 -14.29 -9.51 -13.13
N LEU A 295 -13.30 -8.73 -13.60
CA LEU A 295 -13.51 -7.48 -14.33
C LEU A 295 -13.61 -7.78 -15.84
N ASN A 296 -14.69 -7.36 -16.47
CA ASN A 296 -14.89 -7.52 -17.91
C ASN A 296 -14.35 -6.31 -18.71
N VAL A 297 -14.33 -6.44 -20.04
CA VAL A 297 -13.86 -5.39 -20.96
C VAL A 297 -14.72 -4.11 -20.95
N SER A 298 -15.95 -4.18 -20.43
CA SER A 298 -16.85 -3.03 -20.29
C SER A 298 -16.70 -2.30 -18.95
N GLY A 299 -15.77 -2.75 -18.09
CA GLY A 299 -15.50 -2.15 -16.79
C GLY A 299 -16.42 -2.60 -15.64
N PHE A 300 -17.27 -3.62 -15.86
CA PHE A 300 -18.09 -4.20 -14.79
C PHE A 300 -17.35 -5.34 -14.09
N SER A 301 -17.52 -5.39 -12.78
CA SER A 301 -16.94 -6.43 -11.92
C SER A 301 -18.06 -7.25 -11.27
N ASP A 302 -18.02 -8.55 -11.50
CA ASP A 302 -19.03 -9.50 -11.00
C ASP A 302 -18.35 -10.69 -10.29
N LEU A 303 -19.12 -11.44 -9.51
CA LEU A 303 -18.66 -12.68 -8.90
C LEU A 303 -18.86 -13.85 -9.86
N TYR A 304 -17.82 -14.66 -10.00
CA TYR A 304 -17.79 -15.83 -10.87
C TYR A 304 -17.53 -17.09 -10.05
N LEU A 305 -18.26 -18.15 -10.37
CA LEU A 305 -18.03 -19.50 -9.89
C LEU A 305 -17.38 -20.31 -11.04
N PHE A 306 -16.24 -20.92 -10.76
CA PHE A 306 -15.53 -21.78 -11.69
C PHE A 306 -15.39 -23.19 -11.10
N ASN A 307 -15.81 -24.20 -11.86
CA ASN A 307 -15.64 -25.62 -11.55
C ASN A 307 -14.39 -26.12 -12.29
N LEU A 308 -13.47 -26.81 -11.59
CA LEU A 308 -12.22 -27.38 -12.11
C LEU A 308 -12.44 -28.61 -12.94
#